data_88d0c12e954a9cdbfa9f1dbe673bb8a0
#
_entry.id   88d0c12e954a9cdbfa9f1dbe673bb8a0
#
_cell.length_a   1.000
_cell.length_b   1.000
_cell.length_c   1.000
_cell.angle_alpha   90.00
_cell.angle_beta   90.00
_cell.angle_gamma   90.00
#
_symmetry.space_group_name_H-M   'P 1'
#
loop_
_entity.id
_entity.type
_entity.pdbx_description
1 polymer ?
#
loop_
_entity_poly.entity_id
_entity_poly.type
_entity_poly.pdbx_seq_one_letter_code
_entity_poly.pdbx_strand_id
1 'polypeptide(L)'
;MDNHQFRKIVKTECGYQSPDRRLLLSRHLPGWPAFIFYARIALAFLKERFAGRWGTLDNERWMRASLRCIKAAESAGGRLHVSGLEGLSEHKGPLVFIANHMSILETVILPSFTLTFNDVTFIIKDELRRYPVIGWVMQELGLIAVYRKNPREDLKIVLNEGQGRIQRGCSVVIFPQATRSTVFDVKNFNTLGVKLARRAGVPVVPIALKTDFHGSGRWLKDIGPVHPDRPIYIKFGNPIVVVGNGQAAHNSVVEF
;
A
#
# COMPACT_ATOMS: atom_id res chain seq x y z
N MET A 1 -12.77 15.98 1.16
CA MET A 1 -13.04 14.79 0.32
C MET A 1 -13.23 13.62 1.25
N ASP A 2 -14.37 13.00 1.17
CA ASP A 2 -14.72 11.76 1.88
C ASP A 2 -14.46 10.52 1.00
N ASN A 3 -14.72 9.33 1.56
CA ASN A 3 -14.48 8.07 0.83
C ASN A 3 -15.32 7.96 -0.46
N HIS A 4 -16.57 8.40 -0.43
CA HIS A 4 -17.47 8.29 -1.58
C HIS A 4 -17.00 9.19 -2.73
N GLN A 5 -16.68 10.45 -2.43
CA GLN A 5 -16.14 11.40 -3.41
C GLN A 5 -14.83 10.89 -4.01
N PHE A 6 -13.93 10.33 -3.18
CA PHE A 6 -12.67 9.78 -3.65
C PHE A 6 -12.87 8.59 -4.59
N ARG A 7 -13.72 7.62 -4.20
CA ARG A 7 -14.04 6.47 -5.07
C ARG A 7 -14.62 6.93 -6.41
N LYS A 8 -15.48 7.94 -6.41
CA LYS A 8 -16.05 8.49 -7.64
C LYS A 8 -14.94 9.04 -8.55
N ILE A 9 -14.04 9.88 -8.02
CA ILE A 9 -12.91 10.44 -8.77
C ILE A 9 -12.04 9.31 -9.34
N VAL A 10 -11.58 8.41 -8.49
CA VAL A 10 -10.69 7.30 -8.88
C VAL A 10 -11.30 6.42 -9.96
N LYS A 11 -12.59 6.12 -9.89
CA LYS A 11 -13.29 5.30 -10.90
C LYS A 11 -13.57 6.07 -12.19
N THR A 12 -13.87 7.36 -12.11
CA THR A 12 -14.17 8.19 -13.29
C THR A 12 -12.91 8.54 -14.06
N GLU A 13 -11.83 8.89 -13.35
CA GLU A 13 -10.56 9.32 -13.95
C GLU A 13 -9.59 8.17 -14.17
N CYS A 14 -9.95 6.95 -13.72
CA CYS A 14 -9.08 5.78 -13.70
C CYS A 14 -7.70 6.08 -13.11
N GLY A 15 -7.65 7.00 -12.17
CA GLY A 15 -6.44 7.52 -11.55
C GLY A 15 -6.71 8.55 -10.47
N TYR A 16 -5.64 9.18 -10.04
CA TYR A 16 -5.70 10.32 -9.11
C TYR A 16 -4.50 11.23 -9.31
N GLN A 17 -4.74 12.52 -9.35
CA GLN A 17 -3.69 13.52 -9.37
C GLN A 17 -3.93 14.51 -8.23
N SER A 18 -2.87 14.77 -7.45
CA SER A 18 -2.93 15.79 -6.41
C SER A 18 -3.30 17.16 -6.99
N PRO A 19 -4.24 17.88 -6.38
CA PRO A 19 -4.63 19.20 -6.85
C PRO A 19 -3.42 20.15 -6.80
N ASP A 20 -3.34 21.03 -7.78
CA ASP A 20 -2.27 22.02 -7.87
C ASP A 20 -2.48 23.12 -6.80
N ARG A 21 -2.05 22.84 -5.59
CA ARG A 21 -2.09 23.78 -4.47
C ARG A 21 -0.76 24.48 -4.34
N ARG A 22 -0.76 25.81 -4.46
CA ARG A 22 0.40 26.62 -4.10
C ARG A 22 0.69 26.40 -2.62
N LEU A 23 1.83 25.80 -2.34
CA LEU A 23 2.28 25.55 -0.98
C LEU A 23 2.59 26.87 -0.28
N LEU A 24 2.10 27.00 0.95
CA LEU A 24 2.44 28.11 1.85
C LEU A 24 3.96 28.23 2.03
N LEU A 25 4.44 29.44 2.31
CA LEU A 25 5.84 29.81 2.56
C LEU A 25 6.62 28.85 3.48
N SER A 26 5.93 28.08 4.32
CA SER A 26 6.49 27.05 5.22
C SER A 26 7.26 25.91 4.52
N ARG A 27 7.13 25.74 3.20
CA ARG A 27 7.90 24.74 2.43
C ARG A 27 9.42 24.93 2.51
N HIS A 28 9.85 26.17 2.70
CA HIS A 28 11.26 26.53 2.69
C HIS A 28 11.94 26.43 4.06
N LEU A 29 11.17 26.14 5.12
CA LEU A 29 11.75 25.94 6.46
C LEU A 29 12.28 24.51 6.58
N PRO A 30 13.58 24.30 6.87
CA PRO A 30 14.16 22.99 7.06
C PRO A 30 13.40 22.16 8.12
N GLY A 31 13.08 20.91 7.79
CA GLY A 31 12.35 20.02 8.69
C GLY A 31 10.84 20.21 8.79
N TRP A 32 10.29 21.35 8.35
CA TRP A 32 8.86 21.65 8.43
C TRP A 32 7.97 20.69 7.64
N PRO A 33 8.32 20.30 6.39
CA PRO A 33 7.54 19.30 5.66
C PRO A 33 7.47 17.94 6.36
N ALA A 34 8.58 17.48 6.94
CA ALA A 34 8.60 16.24 7.71
C ALA A 34 7.73 16.33 8.96
N PHE A 35 7.81 17.44 9.71
CA PHE A 35 6.97 17.66 10.88
C PHE A 35 5.48 17.64 10.53
N ILE A 36 5.06 18.38 9.48
CA ILE A 36 3.65 18.38 9.03
C ILE A 36 3.21 16.97 8.64
N PHE A 37 4.04 16.25 7.88
CA PHE A 37 3.77 14.92 7.42
C PHE A 37 3.51 13.95 8.59
N TYR A 38 4.45 13.85 9.51
CA TYR A 38 4.34 12.93 10.64
C TYR A 38 3.24 13.31 11.63
N ALA A 39 3.09 14.59 11.93
CA ALA A 39 2.01 15.08 12.80
C ALA A 39 0.63 14.71 12.24
N ARG A 40 0.43 14.89 10.92
CA ARG A 40 -0.84 14.55 10.26
C ARG A 40 -1.08 13.06 10.15
N ILE A 41 -0.04 12.25 9.90
CA ILE A 41 -0.14 10.78 9.93
C ILE A 41 -0.51 10.30 11.33
N ALA A 42 0.18 10.79 12.36
CA ALA A 42 -0.14 10.44 13.74
C ALA A 42 -1.59 10.80 14.10
N LEU A 43 -2.04 12.01 13.72
CA LEU A 43 -3.42 12.45 13.92
C LEU A 43 -4.43 11.61 13.13
N ALA A 44 -4.10 11.13 11.92
CA ALA A 44 -4.97 10.27 11.13
C ALA A 44 -5.26 8.95 11.86
N PHE A 45 -4.20 8.29 12.37
CA PHE A 45 -4.34 7.03 13.10
C PHE A 45 -4.94 7.22 14.50
N LEU A 46 -4.57 8.28 15.23
CA LEU A 46 -5.17 8.59 16.53
C LEU A 46 -6.67 8.84 16.43
N LYS A 47 -7.12 9.57 15.42
CA LYS A 47 -8.57 9.79 15.17
C LYS A 47 -9.31 8.48 14.98
N GLU A 48 -8.75 7.51 14.22
CA GLU A 48 -9.40 6.21 14.07
C GLU A 48 -9.35 5.38 15.36
N ARG A 49 -8.25 5.46 16.13
CA ARG A 49 -8.16 4.79 17.43
C ARG A 49 -9.23 5.28 18.41
N PHE A 50 -9.42 6.60 18.53
CA PHE A 50 -10.42 7.16 19.43
C PHE A 50 -11.85 6.99 18.91
N ALA A 51 -12.07 7.06 17.61
CA ALA A 51 -13.36 6.77 17.01
C ALA A 51 -13.74 5.28 17.14
N GLY A 52 -12.75 4.38 17.24
CA GLY A 52 -12.91 2.94 17.44
C GLY A 52 -13.34 2.49 18.83
N ARG A 53 -13.51 3.42 19.76
CA ARG A 53 -13.97 3.09 21.13
C ARG A 53 -15.31 2.37 21.17
N TRP A 54 -16.08 2.42 20.08
CA TRP A 54 -17.41 1.85 19.90
C TRP A 54 -17.53 0.86 18.74
N GLY A 55 -16.43 0.41 18.14
CA GLY A 55 -16.45 -0.55 17.03
C GLY A 55 -15.06 -0.92 16.50
N THR A 56 -15.01 -2.06 15.80
CA THR A 56 -13.81 -2.56 15.11
C THR A 56 -13.41 -1.63 13.95
N LEU A 57 -12.13 -1.61 13.60
CA LEU A 57 -11.62 -0.90 12.43
C LEU A 57 -12.03 -1.67 11.17
N ASP A 58 -13.01 -1.17 10.46
CA ASP A 58 -13.47 -1.72 9.18
C ASP A 58 -12.73 -1.10 7.98
N ASN A 59 -13.00 -1.63 6.78
CA ASN A 59 -12.41 -1.17 5.54
C ASN A 59 -12.74 0.29 5.21
N GLU A 60 -13.93 0.79 5.59
CA GLU A 60 -14.32 2.20 5.40
C GLU A 60 -13.49 3.15 6.27
N ARG A 61 -13.23 2.76 7.50
CA ARG A 61 -12.39 3.52 8.44
C ARG A 61 -10.92 3.46 8.01
N TRP A 62 -10.46 2.29 7.54
CA TRP A 62 -9.11 2.15 7.01
C TRP A 62 -8.90 3.01 5.76
N MET A 63 -9.83 2.99 4.83
CA MET A 63 -9.80 3.87 3.65
C MET A 63 -9.75 5.34 4.06
N ARG A 64 -10.54 5.75 5.04
CA ARG A 64 -10.55 7.13 5.57
C ARG A 64 -9.22 7.53 6.19
N ALA A 65 -8.59 6.64 6.96
CA ALA A 65 -7.24 6.85 7.48
C ALA A 65 -6.22 7.00 6.35
N SER A 66 -6.28 6.12 5.35
CA SER A 66 -5.42 6.14 4.17
C SER A 66 -5.58 7.47 3.38
N LEU A 67 -6.81 7.95 3.17
CA LEU A 67 -7.06 9.26 2.55
C LEU A 67 -6.47 10.43 3.35
N ARG A 68 -6.49 10.35 4.68
CA ARG A 68 -5.82 11.36 5.51
C ARG A 68 -4.30 11.30 5.36
N CYS A 69 -3.73 10.11 5.12
CA CYS A 69 -2.30 9.97 4.82
C CYS A 69 -1.93 10.57 3.46
N ILE A 70 -2.77 10.43 2.43
CA ILE A 70 -2.61 11.16 1.16
C ILE A 70 -2.59 12.66 1.42
N LYS A 71 -3.58 13.18 2.16
CA LYS A 71 -3.63 14.62 2.51
C LYS A 71 -2.45 15.07 3.36
N ALA A 72 -1.88 14.19 4.18
CA ALA A 72 -0.66 14.48 4.93
C ALA A 72 0.54 14.67 4.00
N ALA A 73 0.71 13.77 3.02
CA ALA A 73 1.75 13.88 2.00
C ALA A 73 1.59 15.17 1.16
N GLU A 74 0.38 15.44 0.68
CA GLU A 74 0.06 16.68 -0.07
C GLU A 74 0.34 17.94 0.73
N SER A 75 -0.01 17.96 2.02
CA SER A 75 0.25 19.11 2.90
C SER A 75 1.74 19.33 3.19
N ALA A 76 2.56 18.28 3.06
CA ALA A 76 4.00 18.36 3.17
C ALA A 76 4.69 18.61 1.81
N GLY A 77 3.92 18.88 0.76
CA GLY A 77 4.43 19.19 -0.58
C GLY A 77 4.47 18.02 -1.54
N GLY A 78 4.04 16.83 -1.13
CA GLY A 78 3.96 15.67 -2.00
C GLY A 78 2.94 15.87 -3.11
N ARG A 79 3.29 15.42 -4.32
CA ARG A 79 2.40 15.40 -5.48
C ARG A 79 2.22 13.96 -5.93
N LEU A 80 1.00 13.46 -5.78
CA LEU A 80 0.65 12.10 -6.20
C LEU A 80 0.19 12.11 -7.65
N HIS A 81 0.70 11.13 -8.40
CA HIS A 81 0.30 10.77 -9.75
C HIS A 81 -0.02 9.28 -9.76
N VAL A 82 -1.31 8.96 -9.83
CA VAL A 82 -1.79 7.56 -9.84
C VAL A 82 -2.49 7.30 -11.14
N SER A 83 -2.18 6.17 -11.79
CA SER A 83 -2.72 5.79 -13.11
C SER A 83 -2.87 4.28 -13.25
N GLY A 84 -3.57 3.86 -14.32
CA GLY A 84 -3.71 2.45 -14.69
C GLY A 84 -4.78 1.70 -13.91
N LEU A 85 -5.81 2.38 -13.44
CA LEU A 85 -6.89 1.77 -12.66
C LEU A 85 -8.06 1.26 -13.52
N GLU A 86 -7.96 1.40 -14.86
CA GLU A 86 -8.98 0.99 -15.83
C GLU A 86 -9.31 -0.49 -15.69
N GLY A 87 -8.28 -1.34 -15.73
CA GLY A 87 -8.41 -2.79 -15.64
C GLY A 87 -9.00 -3.27 -14.30
N LEU A 88 -8.86 -2.48 -13.23
CA LEU A 88 -9.49 -2.79 -11.93
C LEU A 88 -10.98 -2.47 -11.91
N SER A 89 -11.41 -1.45 -12.66
CA SER A 89 -12.82 -1.07 -12.76
C SER A 89 -13.65 -2.13 -13.48
N GLU A 90 -13.04 -2.85 -14.42
CA GLU A 90 -13.69 -3.89 -15.21
C GLU A 90 -13.64 -5.27 -14.53
N HIS A 91 -12.67 -5.49 -13.66
CA HIS A 91 -12.48 -6.77 -12.99
C HIS A 91 -13.45 -6.97 -11.82
N LYS A 92 -14.07 -8.15 -11.77
CA LYS A 92 -14.90 -8.57 -10.66
C LYS A 92 -14.22 -9.69 -9.88
N GLY A 93 -14.06 -9.51 -8.59
CA GLY A 93 -13.48 -10.51 -7.71
C GLY A 93 -12.12 -10.12 -7.13
N PRO A 94 -11.55 -10.97 -6.27
CA PRO A 94 -10.29 -10.69 -5.60
C PRO A 94 -9.08 -10.83 -6.52
N LEU A 95 -8.02 -10.11 -6.18
CA LEU A 95 -6.78 -9.99 -6.93
C LEU A 95 -5.58 -10.18 -5.99
N VAL A 96 -4.43 -10.54 -6.54
CA VAL A 96 -3.15 -10.41 -5.84
C VAL A 96 -2.39 -9.23 -6.44
N PHE A 97 -2.26 -8.16 -5.67
CA PHE A 97 -1.44 -7.00 -6.03
C PHE A 97 0.02 -7.26 -5.68
N ILE A 98 0.91 -7.07 -6.62
CA ILE A 98 2.35 -7.29 -6.45
C ILE A 98 3.06 -5.97 -6.73
N ALA A 99 3.72 -5.41 -5.71
CA ALA A 99 4.35 -4.11 -5.78
C ALA A 99 5.83 -4.16 -5.37
N ASN A 100 6.67 -3.29 -5.94
CA ASN A 100 7.97 -2.98 -5.36
C ASN A 100 7.77 -2.24 -4.02
N HIS A 101 8.82 -2.18 -3.18
CA HIS A 101 8.74 -1.59 -1.84
C HIS A 101 9.86 -0.58 -1.64
N MET A 102 9.53 0.73 -1.68
CA MET A 102 10.51 1.81 -1.55
C MET A 102 10.48 2.48 -0.18
N SER A 103 9.28 2.77 0.33
CA SER A 103 9.10 3.51 1.58
C SER A 103 7.92 2.99 2.41
N ILE A 104 7.71 3.53 3.60
CA ILE A 104 6.50 3.23 4.36
C ILE A 104 5.27 3.92 3.77
N LEU A 105 5.46 4.95 2.97
CA LEU A 105 4.37 5.76 2.43
C LEU A 105 3.35 4.91 1.66
N GLU A 106 3.81 3.99 0.81
CA GLU A 106 2.92 3.14 0.02
C GLU A 106 2.00 2.27 0.89
N THR A 107 2.48 1.81 2.04
CA THR A 107 1.68 0.96 2.93
C THR A 107 0.50 1.69 3.56
N VAL A 108 0.60 3.00 3.68
CA VAL A 108 -0.46 3.84 4.26
C VAL A 108 -1.34 4.53 3.23
N ILE A 109 -0.90 4.65 1.96
CA ILE A 109 -1.69 5.31 0.90
C ILE A 109 -2.35 4.32 -0.07
N LEU A 110 -1.75 3.15 -0.35
CA LEU A 110 -2.33 2.13 -1.23
C LEU A 110 -3.73 1.66 -0.83
N PRO A 111 -4.06 1.53 0.48
CA PRO A 111 -5.41 1.11 0.87
C PRO A 111 -6.52 1.96 0.29
N SER A 112 -6.33 3.28 0.14
CA SER A 112 -7.36 4.15 -0.45
C SER A 112 -7.66 3.81 -1.91
N PHE A 113 -6.68 3.36 -2.68
CA PHE A 113 -6.86 2.97 -4.08
C PHE A 113 -7.39 1.54 -4.20
N THR A 114 -6.81 0.59 -3.49
CA THR A 114 -7.21 -0.82 -3.56
C THR A 114 -8.60 -1.08 -2.97
N LEU A 115 -8.94 -0.46 -1.82
CA LEU A 115 -10.28 -0.54 -1.20
C LEU A 115 -11.37 0.19 -2.02
N THR A 116 -11.00 0.93 -3.04
CA THR A 116 -11.97 1.51 -3.99
C THR A 116 -12.66 0.42 -4.82
N PHE A 117 -11.98 -0.71 -5.05
CA PHE A 117 -12.46 -1.78 -5.92
C PHE A 117 -12.86 -3.04 -5.16
N ASN A 118 -12.05 -3.47 -4.19
CA ASN A 118 -12.27 -4.70 -3.42
C ASN A 118 -11.78 -4.54 -1.98
N ASP A 119 -12.29 -5.37 -1.09
CA ASP A 119 -11.68 -5.58 0.21
C ASP A 119 -10.24 -6.04 0.04
N VAL A 120 -9.37 -5.62 0.93
CA VAL A 120 -7.93 -5.88 0.79
C VAL A 120 -7.28 -6.21 2.13
N THR A 121 -6.29 -7.08 2.09
CA THR A 121 -5.36 -7.31 3.19
C THR A 121 -3.92 -7.18 2.71
N PHE A 122 -3.01 -6.90 3.64
CA PHE A 122 -1.58 -6.78 3.36
C PHE A 122 -0.81 -7.86 4.08
N ILE A 123 0.31 -8.29 3.47
CA ILE A 123 1.30 -9.10 4.17
C ILE A 123 2.26 -8.15 4.86
N ILE A 124 2.39 -8.32 6.17
CA ILE A 124 3.21 -7.47 7.03
C ILE A 124 4.23 -8.30 7.83
N LYS A 125 5.27 -7.64 8.31
CA LYS A 125 6.19 -8.21 9.29
C LYS A 125 5.52 -8.23 10.68
N ASP A 126 5.54 -9.36 11.38
CA ASP A 126 4.90 -9.52 12.69
C ASP A 126 5.36 -8.46 13.73
N GLU A 127 6.64 -8.10 13.70
CA GLU A 127 7.18 -7.06 14.59
C GLU A 127 6.40 -5.73 14.53
N LEU A 128 5.80 -5.40 13.38
CA LEU A 128 5.04 -4.16 13.21
C LEU A 128 3.77 -4.11 14.06
N ARG A 129 3.24 -5.27 14.48
CA ARG A 129 2.10 -5.36 15.40
C ARG A 129 2.41 -4.80 16.79
N ARG A 130 3.69 -4.67 17.14
CA ARG A 130 4.16 -4.15 18.42
C ARG A 130 4.42 -2.64 18.43
N TYR A 131 4.36 -2.00 17.23
CA TYR A 131 4.56 -0.56 17.14
C TYR A 131 3.39 0.20 17.81
N PRO A 132 3.68 1.23 18.60
CA PRO A 132 2.64 2.06 19.20
C PRO A 132 1.78 2.69 18.08
N VAL A 133 0.47 2.75 18.30
CA VAL A 133 -0.56 3.30 17.39
C VAL A 133 -0.78 2.45 16.13
N ILE A 134 0.24 2.19 15.31
CA ILE A 134 0.12 1.43 14.06
C ILE A 134 -0.13 -0.06 14.32
N GLY A 135 0.50 -0.62 15.35
CA GLY A 135 0.32 -2.04 15.72
C GLY A 135 -1.14 -2.37 16.06
N TRP A 136 -1.84 -1.47 16.72
CA TRP A 136 -3.27 -1.62 16.96
C TRP A 136 -4.06 -1.71 15.64
N VAL A 137 -3.80 -0.80 14.68
CA VAL A 137 -4.45 -0.82 13.36
C VAL A 137 -4.23 -2.16 12.65
N MET A 138 -2.99 -2.67 12.68
CA MET A 138 -2.63 -3.93 12.03
C MET A 138 -3.32 -5.15 12.65
N GLN A 139 -3.53 -5.14 13.96
CA GLN A 139 -4.25 -6.20 14.67
C GLN A 139 -5.75 -6.16 14.36
N GLU A 140 -6.37 -4.99 14.41
CA GLU A 140 -7.80 -4.82 14.12
C GLU A 140 -8.16 -5.20 12.68
N LEU A 141 -7.33 -4.84 11.71
CA LEU A 141 -7.52 -5.21 10.30
C LEU A 141 -7.21 -6.68 10.01
N GLY A 142 -6.65 -7.40 10.96
CA GLY A 142 -6.31 -8.82 10.80
C GLY A 142 -5.37 -9.06 9.62
N LEU A 143 -4.34 -8.21 9.45
CA LEU A 143 -3.36 -8.35 8.37
C LEU A 143 -2.56 -9.64 8.49
N ILE A 144 -2.12 -10.21 7.37
CA ILE A 144 -1.35 -11.44 7.33
C ILE A 144 0.07 -11.17 7.80
N ALA A 145 0.47 -11.76 8.94
CA ALA A 145 1.78 -11.53 9.55
C ALA A 145 2.77 -12.64 9.21
N VAL A 146 3.99 -12.25 8.81
CA VAL A 146 5.12 -13.15 8.59
C VAL A 146 6.26 -12.83 9.55
N TYR A 147 6.95 -13.85 10.03
CA TYR A 147 7.99 -13.70 11.05
C TYR A 147 9.38 -13.45 10.49
N ARG A 148 9.62 -13.75 9.21
CA ARG A 148 10.90 -13.62 8.49
C ARG A 148 12.07 -14.37 9.14
N LYS A 149 11.79 -15.37 9.98
CA LYS A 149 12.79 -16.23 10.60
C LYS A 149 12.98 -17.52 9.80
N ASN A 150 11.92 -18.05 9.22
CA ASN A 150 11.91 -19.27 8.43
C ASN A 150 11.13 -19.03 7.12
N PRO A 151 11.82 -18.91 5.97
CA PRO A 151 11.16 -18.64 4.69
C PRO A 151 10.14 -19.71 4.27
N ARG A 152 10.31 -20.96 4.70
CA ARG A 152 9.37 -22.05 4.38
C ARG A 152 8.07 -21.92 5.19
N GLU A 153 8.16 -21.52 6.44
CA GLU A 153 6.99 -21.27 7.29
C GLU A 153 6.25 -20.03 6.84
N ASP A 154 6.96 -18.92 6.56
CA ASP A 154 6.38 -17.71 6.03
C ASP A 154 5.64 -17.97 4.70
N LEU A 155 6.23 -18.78 3.81
CA LEU A 155 5.57 -19.22 2.59
C LEU A 155 4.25 -19.97 2.88
N LYS A 156 4.25 -20.90 3.83
CA LYS A 156 3.04 -21.65 4.23
C LYS A 156 1.96 -20.69 4.79
N ILE A 157 2.34 -19.76 5.66
CA ILE A 157 1.44 -18.77 6.22
C ILE A 157 0.80 -17.95 5.09
N VAL A 158 1.60 -17.36 4.21
CA VAL A 158 1.10 -16.53 3.11
C VAL A 158 0.18 -17.33 2.18
N LEU A 159 0.56 -18.55 1.82
CA LEU A 159 -0.26 -19.36 0.92
C LEU A 159 -1.57 -19.80 1.57
N ASN A 160 -1.59 -20.16 2.85
CA ASN A 160 -2.80 -20.64 3.52
C ASN A 160 -3.72 -19.49 3.91
N GLU A 161 -3.20 -18.49 4.63
CA GLU A 161 -4.00 -17.36 5.06
C GLU A 161 -4.42 -16.49 3.86
N GLY A 162 -3.50 -16.24 2.91
CA GLY A 162 -3.79 -15.48 1.70
C GLY A 162 -4.88 -16.14 0.85
N GLN A 163 -4.80 -17.47 0.63
CA GLN A 163 -5.84 -18.20 -0.07
C GLN A 163 -7.18 -18.11 0.67
N GLY A 164 -7.18 -18.28 1.99
CA GLY A 164 -8.40 -18.14 2.79
C GLY A 164 -9.02 -16.74 2.73
N ARG A 165 -8.21 -15.68 2.61
CA ARG A 165 -8.71 -14.31 2.39
C ARG A 165 -9.31 -14.16 1.00
N ILE A 166 -8.63 -14.65 -0.03
CA ILE A 166 -9.09 -14.60 -1.41
C ILE A 166 -10.42 -15.34 -1.58
N GLN A 167 -10.57 -16.52 -0.98
CA GLN A 167 -11.82 -17.28 -1.01
C GLN A 167 -13.00 -16.54 -0.36
N ARG A 168 -12.74 -15.61 0.55
CA ARG A 168 -13.74 -14.71 1.14
C ARG A 168 -13.94 -13.39 0.38
N GLY A 169 -13.39 -13.29 -0.84
CA GLY A 169 -13.52 -12.10 -1.69
C GLY A 169 -12.53 -10.97 -1.40
N CYS A 170 -11.53 -11.19 -0.52
CA CYS A 170 -10.56 -10.18 -0.13
C CYS A 170 -9.28 -10.30 -0.97
N SER A 171 -8.86 -9.24 -1.62
CA SER A 171 -7.60 -9.13 -2.36
C SER A 171 -6.40 -9.09 -1.41
N VAL A 172 -5.21 -9.45 -1.92
CA VAL A 172 -3.99 -9.48 -1.12
C VAL A 172 -2.92 -8.58 -1.75
N VAL A 173 -2.34 -7.67 -0.98
CA VAL A 173 -1.17 -6.86 -1.39
C VAL A 173 0.11 -7.49 -0.87
N ILE A 174 1.07 -7.70 -1.77
CA ILE A 174 2.36 -8.32 -1.48
C ILE A 174 3.49 -7.42 -1.98
N PHE A 175 4.49 -7.24 -1.12
CA PHE A 175 5.78 -6.66 -1.47
C PHE A 175 6.83 -7.78 -1.49
N PRO A 176 7.18 -8.33 -2.67
CA PRO A 176 8.09 -9.48 -2.75
C PRO A 176 9.51 -9.22 -2.26
N GLN A 177 9.90 -7.95 -2.15
CA GLN A 177 11.21 -7.57 -1.64
C GLN A 177 11.31 -7.79 -0.13
N ALA A 178 12.44 -8.32 0.31
CA ALA A 178 12.69 -8.58 1.73
C ALA A 178 12.77 -7.29 2.56
N THR A 179 13.21 -6.19 1.96
CA THR A 179 13.34 -4.88 2.59
C THR A 179 12.99 -3.77 1.60
N ARG A 180 12.69 -2.58 2.12
CA ARG A 180 12.52 -1.37 1.32
C ARG A 180 13.84 -0.98 0.65
N SER A 181 13.76 -0.61 -0.62
CA SER A 181 14.89 -0.14 -1.41
C SER A 181 14.45 0.90 -2.44
N THR A 182 15.24 1.95 -2.62
CA THR A 182 15.04 2.94 -3.68
C THR A 182 15.51 2.43 -5.05
N VAL A 183 16.25 1.32 -5.06
CA VAL A 183 16.70 0.64 -6.28
C VAL A 183 15.93 -0.67 -6.41
N PHE A 184 15.31 -0.87 -7.56
CA PHE A 184 14.66 -2.13 -7.88
C PHE A 184 15.71 -3.19 -8.24
N ASP A 185 15.71 -4.32 -7.53
CA ASP A 185 16.59 -5.44 -7.79
C ASP A 185 15.76 -6.68 -8.10
N VAL A 186 15.79 -7.08 -9.37
CA VAL A 186 15.06 -8.25 -9.89
C VAL A 186 15.44 -9.53 -9.14
N LYS A 187 16.71 -9.71 -8.75
CA LYS A 187 17.18 -10.90 -8.05
C LYS A 187 16.54 -11.07 -6.68
N ASN A 188 16.19 -9.96 -6.04
CA ASN A 188 15.54 -9.92 -4.74
C ASN A 188 14.01 -9.83 -4.81
N PHE A 189 13.44 -9.84 -6.03
CA PHE A 189 12.00 -9.79 -6.25
C PHE A 189 11.43 -11.21 -6.41
N ASN A 190 10.94 -11.79 -5.32
CA ASN A 190 10.55 -13.20 -5.28
C ASN A 190 9.18 -13.49 -5.92
N THR A 191 8.91 -14.76 -6.18
CA THR A 191 7.69 -15.24 -6.85
C THR A 191 6.50 -15.47 -5.92
N LEU A 192 6.54 -15.00 -4.67
CA LEU A 192 5.53 -15.33 -3.64
C LEU A 192 4.10 -14.90 -4.06
N GLY A 193 3.95 -13.69 -4.62
CA GLY A 193 2.66 -13.19 -5.07
C GLY A 193 2.06 -14.03 -6.18
N VAL A 194 2.88 -14.40 -7.18
CA VAL A 194 2.44 -15.27 -8.28
C VAL A 194 2.08 -16.67 -7.79
N LYS A 195 2.84 -17.22 -6.85
CA LYS A 195 2.53 -18.53 -6.23
C LYS A 195 1.20 -18.49 -5.48
N LEU A 196 0.92 -17.41 -4.74
CA LEU A 196 -0.37 -17.24 -4.07
C LEU A 196 -1.51 -17.13 -5.08
N ALA A 197 -1.38 -16.27 -6.07
CA ALA A 197 -2.40 -16.05 -7.10
C ALA A 197 -2.73 -17.35 -7.85
N ARG A 198 -1.69 -18.11 -8.28
CA ARG A 198 -1.84 -19.41 -8.91
C ARG A 198 -2.61 -20.40 -8.02
N ARG A 199 -2.24 -20.49 -6.75
CA ARG A 199 -2.88 -21.41 -5.80
C ARG A 199 -4.34 -21.05 -5.54
N ALA A 200 -4.64 -19.75 -5.52
CA ALA A 200 -5.98 -19.22 -5.28
C ALA A 200 -6.85 -19.14 -6.56
N GLY A 201 -6.26 -19.34 -7.75
CA GLY A 201 -6.99 -19.25 -9.03
C GLY A 201 -7.39 -17.82 -9.42
N VAL A 202 -6.64 -16.80 -9.00
CA VAL A 202 -6.96 -15.39 -9.26
C VAL A 202 -5.83 -14.70 -10.04
N PRO A 203 -6.12 -13.59 -10.78
CA PRO A 203 -5.10 -12.83 -11.48
C PRO A 203 -4.16 -12.08 -10.52
N VAL A 204 -2.98 -11.72 -11.02
CA VAL A 204 -2.07 -10.77 -10.40
C VAL A 204 -2.20 -9.40 -11.05
N VAL A 205 -2.01 -8.35 -10.26
CA VAL A 205 -1.93 -6.97 -10.75
C VAL A 205 -0.59 -6.39 -10.33
N PRO A 206 0.31 -6.04 -11.26
CA PRO A 206 1.54 -5.37 -10.92
C PRO A 206 1.27 -3.93 -10.50
N ILE A 207 2.02 -3.42 -9.53
CA ILE A 207 2.02 -2.02 -9.12
C ILE A 207 3.45 -1.52 -9.11
N ALA A 208 3.75 -0.53 -9.96
CA ALA A 208 5.03 0.16 -9.94
C ALA A 208 4.93 1.41 -9.05
N LEU A 209 5.84 1.52 -8.10
CA LEU A 209 5.86 2.56 -7.08
C LEU A 209 7.15 3.38 -7.17
N LYS A 210 7.01 4.71 -7.14
CA LYS A 210 8.09 5.65 -6.88
C LYS A 210 7.64 6.56 -5.74
N THR A 211 8.08 6.22 -4.53
CA THR A 211 7.65 6.83 -3.26
C THR A 211 8.82 7.40 -2.46
N ASP A 212 9.91 7.74 -3.15
CA ASP A 212 11.11 8.35 -2.58
C ASP A 212 10.91 9.80 -2.08
N PHE A 213 9.70 10.33 -2.18
CA PHE A 213 9.22 11.47 -1.39
C PHE A 213 9.46 11.26 0.10
N HIS A 214 9.30 10.01 0.58
CA HIS A 214 9.60 9.61 1.94
C HIS A 214 10.86 8.75 1.97
N GLY A 215 11.92 9.24 2.56
CA GLY A 215 13.18 8.54 2.74
C GLY A 215 13.20 7.66 4.00
N SER A 216 14.14 6.73 4.06
CA SER A 216 14.41 5.94 5.26
C SER A 216 15.18 6.75 6.30
N GLY A 217 14.79 6.66 7.56
CA GLY A 217 15.48 7.31 8.66
C GLY A 217 16.77 6.60 9.04
N ARG A 218 17.71 7.37 9.60
CA ARG A 218 19.01 6.86 10.05
C ARG A 218 18.90 5.97 11.29
N TRP A 219 18.06 6.35 12.24
CA TRP A 219 17.86 5.65 13.53
C TRP A 219 16.62 4.77 13.53
N LEU A 220 15.52 5.32 13.06
CA LEU A 220 14.25 4.62 12.87
C LEU A 220 13.93 4.61 11.38
N LYS A 221 14.02 3.44 10.75
CA LYS A 221 13.81 3.29 9.30
C LYS A 221 12.47 3.87 8.80
N ASP A 222 11.47 3.92 9.67
CA ASP A 222 10.12 4.39 9.36
C ASP A 222 9.96 5.91 9.55
N ILE A 223 10.93 6.59 10.17
CA ILE A 223 10.94 8.02 10.38
C ILE A 223 12.16 8.62 9.68
N GLY A 224 11.96 9.07 8.46
CA GLY A 224 13.01 9.60 7.60
C GLY A 224 12.71 10.99 7.04
N PRO A 225 13.61 11.52 6.23
CA PRO A 225 13.40 12.81 5.58
C PRO A 225 12.21 12.77 4.62
N VAL A 226 11.55 13.90 4.47
CA VAL A 226 10.50 14.13 3.47
C VAL A 226 11.06 15.08 2.41
N HIS A 227 10.89 14.71 1.15
CA HIS A 227 11.43 15.40 -0.02
C HIS A 227 10.28 15.99 -0.87
N PRO A 228 9.84 17.22 -0.61
CA PRO A 228 8.70 17.84 -1.32
C PRO A 228 8.91 18.05 -2.82
N ASP A 229 10.16 18.03 -3.25
CA ASP A 229 10.62 18.13 -4.64
C ASP A 229 10.46 16.83 -5.44
N ARG A 230 10.25 15.69 -4.74
CA ARG A 230 10.11 14.39 -5.38
C ARG A 230 8.63 14.03 -5.54
N PRO A 231 8.14 13.90 -6.78
CA PRO A 231 6.78 13.45 -7.01
C PRO A 231 6.60 11.98 -6.63
N ILE A 232 5.37 11.63 -6.25
CA ILE A 232 4.98 10.27 -5.87
C ILE A 232 4.22 9.67 -7.05
N TYR A 233 4.74 8.59 -7.62
CA TYR A 233 4.09 7.87 -8.72
C TYR A 233 3.62 6.50 -8.25
N ILE A 234 2.39 6.17 -8.63
CA ILE A 234 1.79 4.85 -8.44
C ILE A 234 1.15 4.46 -9.77
N LYS A 235 1.64 3.40 -10.39
CA LYS A 235 1.08 2.90 -11.64
C LYS A 235 0.57 1.48 -11.41
N PHE A 236 -0.69 1.25 -11.70
CA PHE A 236 -1.30 -0.09 -11.70
C PHE A 236 -1.24 -0.65 -13.12
N GLY A 237 -0.95 -1.94 -13.22
CA GLY A 237 -1.06 -2.66 -14.48
C GLY A 237 -2.40 -3.38 -14.61
N ASN A 238 -2.64 -3.96 -15.77
CA ASN A 238 -3.82 -4.78 -15.99
C ASN A 238 -3.73 -6.12 -15.24
N PRO A 239 -4.86 -6.73 -14.87
CA PRO A 239 -4.90 -8.07 -14.31
C PRO A 239 -4.27 -9.10 -15.27
N ILE A 240 -3.32 -9.86 -14.78
CA ILE A 240 -2.59 -10.90 -15.53
C ILE A 240 -3.04 -12.27 -15.01
N VAL A 241 -3.60 -13.10 -15.87
CA VAL A 241 -3.98 -14.48 -15.53
C VAL A 241 -2.72 -15.33 -15.33
N VAL A 242 -2.66 -16.08 -14.24
CA VAL A 242 -1.52 -16.93 -13.92
C VAL A 242 -1.75 -18.34 -14.48
N VAL A 243 -1.01 -18.69 -15.51
CA VAL A 243 -1.07 -20.02 -16.16
C VAL A 243 0.21 -20.84 -15.93
N GLY A 244 0.09 -22.15 -16.02
CA GLY A 244 1.22 -23.09 -15.89
C GLY A 244 1.93 -22.96 -14.54
N ASN A 245 3.26 -22.78 -14.56
CA ASN A 245 4.07 -22.60 -13.36
C ASN A 245 4.09 -21.13 -12.84
N GLY A 246 3.50 -20.19 -13.59
CA GLY A 246 3.44 -18.78 -13.26
C GLY A 246 4.68 -17.95 -13.66
N GLN A 247 5.67 -18.56 -14.33
CA GLN A 247 6.91 -17.84 -14.69
C GLN A 247 6.64 -16.68 -15.64
N ALA A 248 5.78 -16.87 -16.64
CA ALA A 248 5.40 -15.81 -17.57
C ALA A 248 4.76 -14.61 -16.86
N ALA A 249 3.81 -14.89 -15.95
CA ALA A 249 3.18 -13.84 -15.15
C ALA A 249 4.20 -13.12 -14.24
N HIS A 250 5.16 -13.84 -13.66
CA HIS A 250 6.22 -13.24 -12.87
C HIS A 250 7.10 -12.30 -13.71
N ASN A 251 7.52 -12.74 -14.88
CA ASN A 251 8.31 -11.92 -15.79
C ASN A 251 7.56 -10.64 -16.18
N SER A 252 6.28 -10.75 -16.54
CA SER A 252 5.44 -9.58 -16.86
C SER A 252 5.29 -8.62 -15.68
N VAL A 253 5.23 -9.12 -14.44
CA VAL A 253 5.22 -8.27 -13.24
C VAL A 253 6.56 -7.55 -13.02
N VAL A 254 7.67 -8.21 -13.32
CA VAL A 254 9.02 -7.64 -13.18
C VAL A 254 9.31 -6.59 -14.25
N GLU A 255 8.81 -6.80 -15.47
CA GLU A 255 9.00 -5.89 -16.62
C GLU A 255 8.12 -4.63 -16.53
N PHE A 256 7.02 -4.69 -15.76
CA PHE A 256 6.11 -3.56 -15.57
C PHE A 256 6.73 -2.44 -14.73
#